data_285b566b11eb5ff36a8f62f3e7520ac7
#
_entry.id   285b566b11eb5ff36a8f62f3e7520ac7
#
_cell.length_a   1.000
_cell.length_b   1.000
_cell.length_c   1.000
_cell.angle_alpha   90.00
_cell.angle_beta   90.00
_cell.angle_gamma   90.00
#
_symmetry.space_group_name_H-M   'P 1'
#
loop_
_entity.id
_entity.type
_entity.pdbx_description
1 polymer ?
#
loop_
_entity_poly.entity_id
_entity_poly.type
_entity_poly.pdbx_seq_one_letter_code
_entity_poly.pdbx_strand_id
1 'polypeptide(L)'
;AHADSDDDTRAIACLRRAVASDAHNLDALLALGVSYTNELDQTRALHHLQHWLESHPEFAGLELPKAGGAAAAAAAGGPEAAAAAARYGNPYALQQQLTRTFVAAAEARPDNADLHAVLGVLHNLSRDYPQAVAAFERALQLRPTDYSLWNKLGATQANATACDAAVPCYIRALELKPQYVRALSNLGISYGNMNNQDAAASCYLKALSLNPEARHIWTYLNMTFTAMNRPDLVAKAMERDHAQFAGVVDF
;
A
#
# COMPACT_ATOMS: atom_id res chain seq x y z
N ALA A 1 -4.06 -11.57 -7.44
CA ALA A 1 -3.30 -12.74 -6.96
C ALA A 1 -1.88 -12.36 -6.50
N HIS A 2 -0.99 -11.81 -7.38
CA HIS A 2 0.39 -11.52 -6.99
C HIS A 2 0.51 -10.40 -5.94
N ALA A 3 -0.26 -9.33 -6.03
CA ALA A 3 -0.28 -8.27 -5.02
C ALA A 3 -0.78 -8.77 -3.65
N ASP A 4 -1.62 -9.79 -3.64
CA ASP A 4 -2.12 -10.41 -2.41
C ASP A 4 -1.10 -11.34 -1.75
N SER A 5 -0.21 -11.94 -2.56
CA SER A 5 0.89 -12.78 -2.09
C SER A 5 2.14 -11.99 -1.72
N ASP A 6 2.01 -10.66 -1.61
CA ASP A 6 3.10 -9.73 -1.26
C ASP A 6 4.24 -9.70 -2.29
N ASP A 7 3.90 -9.88 -3.57
CA ASP A 7 4.80 -9.85 -4.72
C ASP A 7 4.38 -8.73 -5.68
N ASP A 8 4.66 -7.49 -5.28
CA ASP A 8 4.32 -6.32 -6.09
C ASP A 8 5.09 -6.29 -7.42
N THR A 9 6.32 -6.79 -7.47
CA THR A 9 7.11 -6.81 -8.70
C THR A 9 6.43 -7.63 -9.80
N ARG A 10 5.93 -8.83 -9.47
CA ARG A 10 5.16 -9.65 -10.42
C ARG A 10 3.78 -9.05 -10.71
N ALA A 11 3.12 -8.48 -9.69
CA ALA A 11 1.86 -7.79 -9.89
C ALA A 11 2.00 -6.64 -10.89
N ILE A 12 3.00 -5.77 -10.73
CA ILE A 12 3.31 -4.67 -11.64
C ILE A 12 3.58 -5.19 -13.08
N ALA A 13 4.35 -6.26 -13.22
CA ALA A 13 4.63 -6.83 -14.55
C ALA A 13 3.34 -7.30 -15.26
N CYS A 14 2.43 -7.96 -14.55
CA CYS A 14 1.15 -8.40 -15.09
C CYS A 14 0.22 -7.22 -15.42
N LEU A 15 0.12 -6.24 -14.53
CA LEU A 15 -0.72 -5.06 -14.69
C LEU A 15 -0.24 -4.17 -15.84
N ARG A 16 1.09 -4.00 -16.01
CA ARG A 16 1.65 -3.28 -17.16
C ARG A 16 1.27 -3.93 -18.49
N ARG A 17 1.21 -5.28 -18.55
CA ARG A 17 0.74 -5.99 -19.74
C ARG A 17 -0.74 -5.73 -19.99
N ALA A 18 -1.55 -5.69 -18.94
CA ALA A 18 -2.97 -5.37 -19.04
C ALA A 18 -3.19 -3.95 -19.61
N VAL A 19 -2.48 -2.94 -19.07
CA VAL A 19 -2.54 -1.56 -19.59
C VAL A 19 -1.97 -1.44 -21.01
N ALA A 20 -0.94 -2.25 -21.38
CA ALA A 20 -0.43 -2.27 -22.75
C ALA A 20 -1.44 -2.85 -23.76
N SER A 21 -2.33 -3.77 -23.32
CA SER A 21 -3.41 -4.33 -24.14
C SER A 21 -4.62 -3.40 -24.20
N ASP A 22 -4.91 -2.70 -23.12
CA ASP A 22 -6.01 -1.73 -23.00
C ASP A 22 -5.54 -0.56 -22.11
N ALA A 23 -5.21 0.56 -22.75
CA ALA A 23 -4.69 1.76 -22.08
C ALA A 23 -5.72 2.42 -21.14
N HIS A 24 -7.01 2.14 -21.31
CA HIS A 24 -8.09 2.67 -20.48
C HIS A 24 -8.65 1.65 -19.48
N ASN A 25 -7.90 0.56 -19.23
CA ASN A 25 -8.28 -0.42 -18.22
C ASN A 25 -8.17 0.18 -16.81
N LEU A 26 -9.31 0.67 -16.29
CA LEU A 26 -9.37 1.39 -15.02
C LEU A 26 -8.87 0.55 -13.84
N ASP A 27 -9.25 -0.73 -13.77
CA ASP A 27 -8.82 -1.63 -12.70
C ASP A 27 -7.29 -1.80 -12.70
N ALA A 28 -6.70 -1.97 -13.89
CA ALA A 28 -5.26 -2.13 -14.01
C ALA A 28 -4.50 -0.83 -13.70
N LEU A 29 -5.02 0.34 -14.11
CA LEU A 29 -4.43 1.65 -13.81
C LEU A 29 -4.44 1.94 -12.31
N LEU A 30 -5.58 1.70 -11.65
CA LEU A 30 -5.70 1.89 -10.20
C LEU A 30 -4.77 0.93 -9.43
N ALA A 31 -4.78 -0.35 -9.81
CA ALA A 31 -3.92 -1.35 -9.18
C ALA A 31 -2.42 -1.05 -9.39
N LEU A 32 -2.02 -0.53 -10.56
CA LEU A 32 -0.64 -0.07 -10.80
C LEU A 32 -0.27 1.11 -9.90
N GLY A 33 -1.14 2.11 -9.79
CA GLY A 33 -0.94 3.24 -8.89
C GLY A 33 -0.66 2.76 -7.47
N VAL A 34 -1.48 1.85 -6.96
CA VAL A 34 -1.32 1.27 -5.61
C VAL A 34 -0.04 0.42 -5.49
N SER A 35 0.24 -0.48 -6.45
CA SER A 35 1.43 -1.33 -6.38
C SER A 35 2.73 -0.54 -6.45
N TYR A 36 2.78 0.54 -7.23
CA TYR A 36 3.95 1.42 -7.24
C TYR A 36 4.12 2.23 -5.94
N THR A 37 3.04 2.51 -5.19
CA THR A 37 3.20 3.10 -3.84
C THR A 37 3.84 2.13 -2.86
N ASN A 38 3.53 0.83 -2.96
CA ASN A 38 4.16 -0.20 -2.13
C ASN A 38 5.66 -0.36 -2.44
N GLU A 39 6.04 -0.23 -3.71
CA GLU A 39 7.46 -0.26 -4.16
C GLU A 39 8.18 1.09 -3.96
N LEU A 40 7.55 2.06 -3.29
CA LEU A 40 8.09 3.40 -3.03
C LEU A 40 8.41 4.21 -4.30
N ASP A 41 7.87 3.81 -5.45
CA ASP A 41 7.98 4.56 -6.72
C ASP A 41 6.84 5.57 -6.84
N GLN A 42 6.97 6.65 -6.09
CA GLN A 42 5.96 7.71 -6.04
C GLN A 42 5.65 8.30 -7.41
N THR A 43 6.67 8.49 -8.25
CA THR A 43 6.49 9.12 -9.57
C THR A 43 5.58 8.29 -10.46
N ARG A 44 5.84 6.98 -10.58
CA ARG A 44 5.00 6.10 -11.40
C ARG A 44 3.61 5.91 -10.78
N ALA A 45 3.52 5.82 -9.45
CA ALA A 45 2.24 5.75 -8.76
C ALA A 45 1.34 6.93 -9.14
N LEU A 46 1.85 8.17 -9.02
CA LEU A 46 1.10 9.38 -9.34
C LEU A 46 0.67 9.46 -10.81
N HIS A 47 1.56 9.06 -11.75
CA HIS A 47 1.21 9.03 -13.18
C HIS A 47 0.08 8.06 -13.49
N HIS A 48 0.07 6.85 -12.90
CA HIS A 48 -1.01 5.89 -13.13
C HIS A 48 -2.32 6.32 -12.48
N LEU A 49 -2.28 6.95 -11.30
CA LEU A 49 -3.47 7.51 -10.66
C LEU A 49 -4.04 8.70 -11.46
N GLN A 50 -3.19 9.55 -12.02
CA GLN A 50 -3.61 10.62 -12.94
C GLN A 50 -4.28 10.04 -14.18
N HIS A 51 -3.65 9.05 -14.83
CA HIS A 51 -4.21 8.40 -16.02
C HIS A 51 -5.54 7.71 -15.73
N TRP A 52 -5.68 7.09 -14.55
CA TRP A 52 -6.94 6.50 -14.10
C TRP A 52 -8.06 7.55 -14.07
N LEU A 53 -7.80 8.71 -13.46
CA LEU A 53 -8.78 9.78 -13.35
C LEU A 53 -9.16 10.35 -14.72
N GLU A 54 -8.18 10.59 -15.60
CA GLU A 54 -8.40 11.10 -16.96
C GLU A 54 -9.14 10.10 -17.85
N SER A 55 -8.98 8.81 -17.63
CA SER A 55 -9.64 7.74 -18.39
C SER A 55 -11.02 7.38 -17.85
N HIS A 56 -11.39 7.86 -16.66
CA HIS A 56 -12.64 7.45 -16.01
C HIS A 56 -13.83 8.20 -16.61
N PRO A 57 -14.83 7.49 -17.18
CA PRO A 57 -15.94 8.11 -17.91
C PRO A 57 -16.82 9.03 -17.04
N GLU A 58 -16.94 8.75 -15.74
CA GLU A 58 -17.72 9.57 -14.81
C GLU A 58 -17.12 10.96 -14.56
N PHE A 59 -15.82 11.14 -14.85
CA PHE A 59 -15.10 12.38 -14.65
C PHE A 59 -14.83 13.11 -15.98
N ALA A 60 -15.22 12.54 -17.12
CA ALA A 60 -15.15 13.17 -18.42
C ALA A 60 -16.09 14.40 -18.43
N GLY A 61 -15.53 15.60 -18.43
CA GLY A 61 -16.27 16.87 -18.41
C GLY A 61 -16.34 17.57 -17.05
N LEU A 62 -15.79 16.99 -15.98
CA LEU A 62 -15.50 17.76 -14.76
C LEU A 62 -14.35 18.75 -15.06
N GLU A 63 -14.60 20.04 -14.77
CA GLU A 63 -13.51 21.04 -14.76
C GLU A 63 -12.60 20.76 -13.55
N LEU A 64 -11.74 19.75 -13.73
CA LEU A 64 -10.74 19.42 -12.72
C LEU A 64 -9.65 20.50 -12.71
N PRO A 65 -9.11 20.88 -11.54
CA PRO A 65 -8.03 21.86 -11.46
C PRO A 65 -6.88 21.44 -12.37
N LYS A 66 -6.67 22.19 -13.46
CA LYS A 66 -5.57 21.90 -14.39
C LYS A 66 -4.23 22.16 -13.71
N ALA A 67 -3.20 21.38 -14.07
CA ALA A 67 -1.83 21.52 -13.60
C ALA A 67 -1.40 22.98 -13.63
N GLY A 68 -1.39 23.62 -12.49
CA GLY A 68 -0.77 24.92 -12.30
C GLY A 68 0.73 24.75 -12.50
N GLY A 69 1.23 25.33 -13.61
CA GLY A 69 2.47 25.06 -14.27
C GLY A 69 3.71 24.88 -13.39
N ALA A 70 4.67 24.21 -13.96
CA ALA A 70 6.06 24.05 -13.54
C ALA A 70 6.76 25.33 -13.01
N ALA A 71 6.19 26.52 -13.26
CA ALA A 71 6.69 27.82 -12.83
C ALA A 71 6.67 28.03 -11.30
N ALA A 72 5.71 27.47 -10.56
CA ALA A 72 5.65 27.62 -9.09
C ALA A 72 6.65 26.72 -8.36
N ALA A 73 7.01 25.56 -8.93
CA ALA A 73 7.99 24.64 -8.36
C ALA A 73 9.44 25.10 -8.55
N ALA A 74 9.71 25.86 -9.61
CA ALA A 74 11.04 26.40 -9.92
C ALA A 74 11.49 27.50 -8.93
N ALA A 75 10.57 28.12 -8.21
CA ALA A 75 10.87 29.21 -7.30
C ALA A 75 11.46 28.80 -5.95
N ALA A 76 11.38 27.52 -5.57
CA ALA A 76 11.77 27.02 -4.24
C ALA A 76 13.09 26.21 -4.20
N GLY A 77 13.72 25.92 -5.34
CA GLY A 77 14.95 25.11 -5.43
C GLY A 77 15.94 25.69 -6.43
N GLY A 78 17.24 25.55 -6.16
CA GLY A 78 18.30 26.03 -7.03
C GLY A 78 18.29 25.41 -8.44
N PRO A 79 19.24 25.80 -9.33
CA PRO A 79 19.23 25.44 -10.74
C PRO A 79 19.25 23.92 -11.01
N GLU A 80 19.83 23.12 -10.14
CA GLU A 80 19.81 21.65 -10.25
C GLU A 80 18.42 21.05 -9.98
N ALA A 81 17.70 21.57 -8.99
CA ALA A 81 16.33 21.16 -8.69
C ALA A 81 15.37 21.58 -9.81
N ALA A 82 15.59 22.76 -10.41
CA ALA A 82 14.85 23.22 -11.57
C ALA A 82 15.09 22.35 -12.82
N ALA A 83 16.32 21.90 -13.05
CA ALA A 83 16.67 21.00 -14.15
C ALA A 83 16.08 19.60 -13.96
N ALA A 84 16.07 19.06 -12.74
CA ALA A 84 15.44 17.81 -12.39
C ALA A 84 13.91 17.90 -12.51
N ALA A 85 13.30 18.98 -12.03
CA ALA A 85 11.87 19.26 -12.16
C ALA A 85 11.43 19.41 -13.62
N ALA A 86 12.28 20.00 -14.48
CA ALA A 86 12.02 20.11 -15.92
C ALA A 86 12.09 18.74 -16.63
N ARG A 87 12.89 17.80 -16.11
CA ARG A 87 13.13 16.51 -16.74
C ARG A 87 12.16 15.42 -16.25
N TYR A 88 11.74 15.47 -14.98
CA TYR A 88 10.95 14.43 -14.30
C TYR A 88 9.67 14.96 -13.65
N GLY A 89 9.41 16.26 -13.73
CA GLY A 89 8.37 16.92 -12.92
C GLY A 89 8.79 17.02 -11.44
N ASN A 90 8.07 17.84 -10.66
CA ASN A 90 8.21 17.85 -9.21
C ASN A 90 7.16 16.86 -8.62
N PRO A 91 7.56 15.68 -8.12
CA PRO A 91 6.60 14.70 -7.60
C PRO A 91 5.71 15.27 -6.48
N TYR A 92 6.25 16.18 -5.68
CA TYR A 92 5.50 16.82 -4.62
C TYR A 92 4.41 17.77 -5.15
N ALA A 93 4.73 18.59 -6.16
CA ALA A 93 3.75 19.46 -6.80
C ALA A 93 2.67 18.65 -7.54
N LEU A 94 3.05 17.58 -8.24
CA LEU A 94 2.13 16.65 -8.89
C LEU A 94 1.21 16.00 -7.87
N GLN A 95 1.75 15.52 -6.75
CA GLN A 95 0.98 14.92 -5.68
C GLN A 95 -0.05 15.89 -5.09
N GLN A 96 0.36 17.11 -4.75
CA GLN A 96 -0.54 18.13 -4.23
C GLN A 96 -1.67 18.45 -5.21
N GLN A 97 -1.33 18.58 -6.48
CA GLN A 97 -2.31 18.83 -7.52
C GLN A 97 -3.29 17.67 -7.65
N LEU A 98 -2.80 16.44 -7.76
CA LEU A 98 -3.65 15.25 -7.84
C LEU A 98 -4.55 15.16 -6.61
N THR A 99 -4.03 15.37 -5.40
CA THR A 99 -4.84 15.35 -4.19
C THR A 99 -6.00 16.35 -4.28
N ARG A 100 -5.75 17.59 -4.72
CA ARG A 100 -6.83 18.59 -4.91
C ARG A 100 -7.85 18.15 -5.95
N THR A 101 -7.38 17.56 -7.06
CA THR A 101 -8.25 17.07 -8.13
C THR A 101 -9.12 15.91 -7.64
N PHE A 102 -8.54 14.96 -6.90
CA PHE A 102 -9.30 13.85 -6.32
C PHE A 102 -10.28 14.30 -5.23
N VAL A 103 -9.94 15.33 -4.45
CA VAL A 103 -10.88 15.93 -3.48
C VAL A 103 -12.09 16.50 -4.22
N ALA A 104 -11.88 17.32 -5.25
CA ALA A 104 -12.97 17.87 -6.05
C ALA A 104 -13.82 16.78 -6.73
N ALA A 105 -13.19 15.72 -7.24
CA ALA A 105 -13.90 14.57 -7.79
C ALA A 105 -14.73 13.83 -6.72
N ALA A 106 -14.20 13.64 -5.51
CA ALA A 106 -14.90 12.99 -4.40
C ALA A 106 -16.08 13.86 -3.87
N GLU A 107 -15.95 15.18 -3.90
CA GLU A 107 -17.06 16.08 -3.59
C GLU A 107 -18.19 15.98 -4.62
N ALA A 108 -17.83 15.82 -5.91
CA ALA A 108 -18.80 15.63 -7.00
C ALA A 108 -19.43 14.22 -7.01
N ARG A 109 -18.73 13.22 -6.50
CA ARG A 109 -19.16 11.80 -6.46
C ARG A 109 -18.82 11.18 -5.09
N PRO A 110 -19.54 11.55 -4.02
CA PRO A 110 -19.22 11.11 -2.66
C PRO A 110 -19.51 9.63 -2.38
N ASP A 111 -20.16 8.96 -3.29
CA ASP A 111 -20.52 7.54 -3.28
C ASP A 111 -19.53 6.65 -4.06
N ASN A 112 -18.50 7.23 -4.68
CA ASN A 112 -17.48 6.47 -5.38
C ASN A 112 -16.34 6.04 -4.43
N ALA A 113 -16.32 4.75 -4.07
CA ALA A 113 -15.35 4.19 -3.13
C ALA A 113 -13.90 4.26 -3.64
N ASP A 114 -13.67 4.21 -4.96
CA ASP A 114 -12.33 4.24 -5.54
C ASP A 114 -11.68 5.62 -5.37
N LEU A 115 -12.45 6.71 -5.48
CA LEU A 115 -11.96 8.07 -5.20
C LEU A 115 -11.48 8.20 -3.75
N HIS A 116 -12.27 7.71 -2.79
CA HIS A 116 -11.89 7.74 -1.39
C HIS A 116 -10.69 6.83 -1.11
N ALA A 117 -10.59 5.66 -1.76
CA ALA A 117 -9.43 4.78 -1.66
C ALA A 117 -8.15 5.44 -2.20
N VAL A 118 -8.23 6.14 -3.33
CA VAL A 118 -7.10 6.89 -3.90
C VAL A 118 -6.71 8.06 -3.01
N LEU A 119 -7.68 8.81 -2.47
CA LEU A 119 -7.40 9.88 -1.51
C LEU A 119 -6.67 9.35 -0.28
N GLY A 120 -7.09 8.20 0.25
CA GLY A 120 -6.37 7.53 1.33
C GLY A 120 -4.91 7.24 0.98
N VAL A 121 -4.64 6.75 -0.22
CA VAL A 121 -3.28 6.50 -0.71
C VAL A 121 -2.50 7.80 -0.85
N LEU A 122 -3.05 8.85 -1.45
CA LEU A 122 -2.40 10.14 -1.65
C LEU A 122 -2.06 10.84 -0.33
N HIS A 123 -2.98 10.82 0.64
CA HIS A 123 -2.74 11.35 1.98
C HIS A 123 -1.69 10.51 2.75
N ASN A 124 -1.69 9.18 2.60
CA ASN A 124 -0.67 8.33 3.19
C ASN A 124 0.73 8.64 2.62
N LEU A 125 0.85 8.87 1.31
CA LEU A 125 2.10 9.32 0.67
C LEU A 125 2.58 10.67 1.20
N SER A 126 1.65 11.58 1.53
CA SER A 126 1.96 12.88 2.16
C SER A 126 2.25 12.78 3.65
N ARG A 127 2.10 11.59 4.25
CA ARG A 127 2.14 11.36 5.70
C ARG A 127 1.05 12.13 6.46
N ASP A 128 -0.01 12.52 5.79
CA ASP A 128 -1.22 13.09 6.40
C ASP A 128 -2.14 11.93 6.82
N TYR A 129 -1.69 11.21 7.85
CA TYR A 129 -2.36 10.00 8.30
C TYR A 129 -3.81 10.21 8.77
N PRO A 130 -4.15 11.31 9.47
CA PRO A 130 -5.54 11.57 9.85
C PRO A 130 -6.49 11.64 8.64
N GLN A 131 -6.10 12.35 7.58
CA GLN A 131 -6.89 12.44 6.35
C GLN A 131 -6.91 11.11 5.58
N ALA A 132 -5.79 10.36 5.59
CA ALA A 132 -5.72 9.05 4.97
C ALA A 132 -6.68 8.05 5.66
N VAL A 133 -6.71 8.03 6.99
CA VAL A 133 -7.65 7.19 7.78
C VAL A 133 -9.08 7.55 7.44
N ALA A 134 -9.47 8.83 7.50
CA ALA A 134 -10.83 9.27 7.19
C ALA A 134 -11.26 8.88 5.76
N ALA A 135 -10.35 8.99 4.78
CA ALA A 135 -10.62 8.60 3.41
C ALA A 135 -10.82 7.08 3.26
N PHE A 136 -9.96 6.24 3.88
CA PHE A 136 -10.15 4.78 3.86
C PHE A 136 -11.41 4.35 4.62
N GLU A 137 -11.74 4.97 5.74
CA GLU A 137 -13.00 4.71 6.46
C GLU A 137 -14.22 5.04 5.59
N ARG A 138 -14.17 6.15 4.86
CA ARG A 138 -15.24 6.48 3.91
C ARG A 138 -15.34 5.45 2.78
N ALA A 139 -14.23 5.00 2.22
CA ALA A 139 -14.22 3.93 1.22
C ALA A 139 -14.81 2.62 1.79
N LEU A 140 -14.50 2.28 3.03
CA LEU A 140 -15.01 1.09 3.71
C LEU A 140 -16.50 1.18 4.06
N GLN A 141 -17.05 2.38 4.33
CA GLN A 141 -18.50 2.57 4.46
C GLN A 141 -19.24 2.19 3.17
N LEU A 142 -18.62 2.42 2.01
CA LEU A 142 -19.16 2.10 0.70
C LEU A 142 -18.90 0.64 0.29
N ARG A 143 -17.74 0.07 0.70
CA ARG A 143 -17.31 -1.30 0.40
C ARG A 143 -16.82 -2.03 1.65
N PRO A 144 -17.69 -2.41 2.59
CA PRO A 144 -17.30 -2.97 3.90
C PRO A 144 -16.63 -4.36 3.82
N THR A 145 -16.77 -5.06 2.70
CA THR A 145 -16.19 -6.39 2.48
C THR A 145 -14.89 -6.36 1.65
N ASP A 146 -14.35 -5.19 1.35
CA ASP A 146 -13.08 -5.06 0.65
C ASP A 146 -11.90 -5.27 1.60
N TYR A 147 -11.35 -6.49 1.60
CA TYR A 147 -10.20 -6.87 2.43
C TYR A 147 -8.95 -6.02 2.17
N SER A 148 -8.79 -5.51 0.93
CA SER A 148 -7.65 -4.68 0.56
C SER A 148 -7.74 -3.29 1.20
N LEU A 149 -8.94 -2.72 1.30
CA LEU A 149 -9.17 -1.45 2.00
C LEU A 149 -8.92 -1.58 3.50
N TRP A 150 -9.37 -2.68 4.12
CA TRP A 150 -9.06 -2.98 5.52
C TRP A 150 -7.56 -3.05 5.77
N ASN A 151 -6.81 -3.73 4.90
CA ASN A 151 -5.35 -3.79 5.01
C ASN A 151 -4.70 -2.41 4.84
N LYS A 152 -5.19 -1.56 3.90
CA LYS A 152 -4.65 -0.20 3.70
C LYS A 152 -4.92 0.70 4.89
N LEU A 153 -6.12 0.61 5.49
CA LEU A 153 -6.45 1.34 6.72
C LEU A 153 -5.50 0.94 7.85
N GLY A 154 -5.31 -0.37 8.07
CA GLY A 154 -4.38 -0.87 9.08
C GLY A 154 -2.94 -0.40 8.83
N ALA A 155 -2.45 -0.47 7.58
CA ALA A 155 -1.11 0.01 7.23
C ALA A 155 -0.95 1.52 7.48
N THR A 156 -1.99 2.31 7.22
CA THR A 156 -1.98 3.76 7.50
C THR A 156 -1.91 4.04 9.01
N GLN A 157 -2.69 3.29 9.81
CA GLN A 157 -2.65 3.42 11.28
C GLN A 157 -1.29 2.97 11.85
N ALA A 158 -0.72 1.89 11.33
CA ALA A 158 0.62 1.43 11.72
C ALA A 158 1.70 2.46 11.37
N ASN A 159 1.62 3.09 10.20
CA ASN A 159 2.51 4.19 9.79
C ASN A 159 2.37 5.43 10.69
N ALA A 160 1.18 5.65 11.24
CA ALA A 160 0.91 6.68 12.25
C ALA A 160 1.34 6.24 13.67
N THR A 161 2.07 5.13 13.81
CA THR A 161 2.48 4.53 15.08
C THR A 161 1.35 4.03 15.99
N ALA A 162 0.14 3.91 15.46
CA ALA A 162 -1.05 3.40 16.16
C ALA A 162 -1.25 1.89 15.86
N CYS A 163 -0.27 1.05 16.26
CA CYS A 163 -0.31 -0.38 15.97
C CYS A 163 -1.50 -1.10 16.63
N ASP A 164 -1.96 -0.63 17.79
CA ASP A 164 -3.14 -1.12 18.49
C ASP A 164 -4.43 -0.95 17.66
N ALA A 165 -4.58 0.18 16.97
CA ALA A 165 -5.67 0.43 16.04
C ALA A 165 -5.52 -0.34 14.71
N ALA A 166 -4.29 -0.58 14.27
CA ALA A 166 -4.01 -1.30 13.03
C ALA A 166 -4.39 -2.80 13.11
N VAL A 167 -4.14 -3.45 14.24
CA VAL A 167 -4.36 -4.88 14.44
C VAL A 167 -5.79 -5.32 14.07
N PRO A 168 -6.88 -4.71 14.60
CA PRO A 168 -8.23 -5.11 14.23
C PRO A 168 -8.54 -4.95 12.74
N CYS A 169 -7.92 -3.98 12.05
CA CYS A 169 -8.09 -3.80 10.61
C CYS A 169 -7.48 -4.98 9.83
N TYR A 170 -6.28 -5.43 10.20
CA TYR A 170 -5.67 -6.60 9.56
C TYR A 170 -6.42 -7.90 9.87
N ILE A 171 -6.90 -8.07 11.11
CA ILE A 171 -7.74 -9.21 11.47
C ILE A 171 -8.99 -9.23 10.58
N ARG A 172 -9.66 -8.08 10.43
CA ARG A 172 -10.82 -7.98 9.55
C ARG A 172 -10.50 -8.30 8.09
N ALA A 173 -9.36 -7.85 7.58
CA ALA A 173 -8.89 -8.22 6.24
C ALA A 173 -8.69 -9.73 6.11
N LEU A 174 -8.15 -10.40 7.14
CA LEU A 174 -7.91 -11.85 7.17
C LEU A 174 -9.20 -12.67 7.35
N GLU A 175 -10.20 -12.17 8.08
CA GLU A 175 -11.53 -12.78 8.13
C GLU A 175 -12.18 -12.81 6.74
N LEU A 176 -12.02 -11.74 5.95
CA LEU A 176 -12.55 -11.65 4.59
C LEU A 176 -11.70 -12.46 3.59
N LYS A 177 -10.40 -12.54 3.82
CA LYS A 177 -9.46 -13.29 2.97
C LYS A 177 -8.35 -13.94 3.80
N PRO A 178 -8.56 -15.19 4.29
CA PRO A 178 -7.61 -15.88 5.18
C PRO A 178 -6.20 -16.10 4.60
N GLN A 179 -6.06 -16.15 3.28
CA GLN A 179 -4.79 -16.34 2.58
C GLN A 179 -4.15 -15.03 2.11
N TYR A 180 -4.47 -13.91 2.75
CA TYR A 180 -3.91 -12.62 2.38
C TYR A 180 -2.54 -12.41 3.04
N VAL A 181 -1.48 -12.85 2.36
CA VAL A 181 -0.09 -12.86 2.85
C VAL A 181 0.34 -11.46 3.32
N ARG A 182 -0.02 -10.41 2.56
CA ARG A 182 0.32 -9.02 2.94
C ARG A 182 -0.29 -8.60 4.28
N ALA A 183 -1.54 -8.98 4.55
CA ALA A 183 -2.17 -8.66 5.83
C ALA A 183 -1.53 -9.45 6.98
N LEU A 184 -1.13 -10.71 6.75
CA LEU A 184 -0.38 -11.51 7.73
C LEU A 184 0.98 -10.88 8.03
N SER A 185 1.71 -10.45 7.00
CA SER A 185 2.99 -9.77 7.13
C SER A 185 2.87 -8.47 7.94
N ASN A 186 1.92 -7.61 7.58
CA ASN A 186 1.66 -6.34 8.26
C ASN A 186 1.19 -6.53 9.72
N LEU A 187 0.36 -7.54 9.98
CA LEU A 187 -0.08 -7.91 11.32
C LEU A 187 1.11 -8.35 12.18
N GLY A 188 2.00 -9.18 11.60
CA GLY A 188 3.25 -9.58 12.27
C GLY A 188 4.15 -8.40 12.62
N ILE A 189 4.32 -7.44 11.70
CA ILE A 189 5.08 -6.20 11.96
C ILE A 189 4.43 -5.42 13.11
N SER A 190 3.11 -5.28 13.11
CA SER A 190 2.40 -4.55 14.17
C SER A 190 2.55 -5.22 15.52
N TYR A 191 2.44 -6.55 15.59
CA TYR A 191 2.69 -7.30 16.83
C TYR A 191 4.15 -7.17 17.31
N GLY A 192 5.11 -7.22 16.39
CA GLY A 192 6.54 -6.99 16.71
C GLY A 192 6.78 -5.59 17.31
N ASN A 193 6.17 -4.55 16.72
CA ASN A 193 6.25 -3.18 17.22
C ASN A 193 5.58 -3.01 18.61
N MET A 194 4.56 -3.83 18.90
CA MET A 194 3.91 -3.91 20.23
C MET A 194 4.65 -4.83 21.20
N ASN A 195 5.85 -5.32 20.83
CA ASN A 195 6.67 -6.26 21.61
C ASN A 195 5.98 -7.64 21.87
N ASN A 196 5.01 -8.01 21.07
CA ASN A 196 4.37 -9.34 21.09
C ASN A 196 5.05 -10.23 20.04
N GLN A 197 6.24 -10.73 20.39
CA GLN A 197 7.08 -11.50 19.47
C GLN A 197 6.49 -12.87 19.11
N ASP A 198 5.78 -13.51 20.00
CA ASP A 198 5.14 -14.82 19.75
C ASP A 198 4.06 -14.69 18.68
N ALA A 199 3.17 -13.70 18.81
CA ALA A 199 2.15 -13.44 17.80
C ALA A 199 2.76 -12.99 16.46
N ALA A 200 3.84 -12.22 16.49
CA ALA A 200 4.56 -11.82 15.28
C ALA A 200 5.13 -13.05 14.55
N ALA A 201 5.80 -13.95 15.27
CA ALA A 201 6.35 -15.18 14.70
C ALA A 201 5.27 -16.06 14.07
N SER A 202 4.13 -16.27 14.77
CA SER A 202 2.99 -17.02 14.24
C SER A 202 2.47 -16.41 12.92
N CYS A 203 2.31 -15.09 12.86
CA CYS A 203 1.86 -14.40 11.63
C CYS A 203 2.85 -14.60 10.49
N TYR A 204 4.16 -14.47 10.72
CA TYR A 204 5.17 -14.66 9.70
C TYR A 204 5.27 -16.11 9.22
N LEU A 205 5.20 -17.09 10.12
CA LEU A 205 5.21 -18.50 9.75
C LEU A 205 3.97 -18.87 8.91
N LYS A 206 2.79 -18.35 9.29
CA LYS A 206 1.58 -18.51 8.49
C LYS A 206 1.71 -17.84 7.11
N ALA A 207 2.30 -16.66 7.03
CA ALA A 207 2.57 -16.00 5.75
C ALA A 207 3.54 -16.81 4.88
N LEU A 208 4.60 -17.38 5.47
CA LEU A 208 5.60 -18.21 4.78
C LEU A 208 5.04 -19.56 4.36
N SER A 209 4.08 -20.13 5.06
CA SER A 209 3.38 -21.34 4.61
C SER A 209 2.59 -21.12 3.32
N LEU A 210 2.13 -19.88 3.09
CA LEU A 210 1.41 -19.47 1.87
C LEU A 210 2.34 -18.97 0.76
N ASN A 211 3.45 -18.33 1.12
CA ASN A 211 4.46 -17.83 0.18
C ASN A 211 5.88 -18.04 0.75
N PRO A 212 6.47 -19.24 0.57
CA PRO A 212 7.81 -19.56 1.09
C PRO A 212 8.93 -18.69 0.51
N GLU A 213 8.72 -18.12 -0.68
CA GLU A 213 9.70 -17.30 -1.41
C GLU A 213 9.77 -15.84 -0.92
N ALA A 214 8.93 -15.44 0.04
CA ALA A 214 8.87 -14.09 0.56
C ALA A 214 10.09 -13.77 1.45
N ARG A 215 11.20 -13.38 0.82
CA ARG A 215 12.51 -13.15 1.49
C ARG A 215 12.45 -12.16 2.64
N HIS A 216 11.66 -11.08 2.50
CA HIS A 216 11.52 -10.06 3.52
C HIS A 216 10.83 -10.62 4.78
N ILE A 217 9.89 -11.56 4.63
CA ILE A 217 9.21 -12.19 5.78
C ILE A 217 10.19 -13.07 6.55
N TRP A 218 11.10 -13.79 5.87
CA TRP A 218 12.19 -14.51 6.53
C TRP A 218 13.09 -13.59 7.34
N THR A 219 13.34 -12.37 6.83
CA THR A 219 14.13 -11.37 7.56
C THR A 219 13.41 -10.93 8.84
N TYR A 220 12.11 -10.63 8.74
CA TYR A 220 11.31 -10.26 9.93
C TYR A 220 11.24 -11.40 10.95
N LEU A 221 11.07 -12.64 10.51
CA LEU A 221 11.06 -13.81 11.37
C LEU A 221 12.39 -13.97 12.12
N ASN A 222 13.52 -13.81 11.42
CA ASN A 222 14.85 -13.84 12.04
C ASN A 222 15.03 -12.73 13.10
N MET A 223 14.58 -11.51 12.79
CA MET A 223 14.60 -10.40 13.75
C MET A 223 13.74 -10.71 14.99
N THR A 224 12.58 -11.28 14.80
CA THR A 224 11.67 -11.70 15.87
C THR A 224 12.29 -12.75 16.76
N PHE A 225 12.86 -13.82 16.22
CA PHE A 225 13.54 -14.86 17.01
C PHE A 225 14.80 -14.35 17.70
N THR A 226 15.49 -13.38 17.10
CA THR A 226 16.61 -12.70 17.76
C THR A 226 16.12 -11.88 18.96
N ALA A 227 15.02 -11.15 18.83
CA ALA A 227 14.40 -10.40 19.93
C ALA A 227 13.89 -11.30 21.05
N MET A 228 13.43 -12.52 20.72
CA MET A 228 13.05 -13.57 21.70
C MET A 228 14.24 -14.26 22.36
N ASN A 229 15.47 -13.93 21.96
CA ASN A 229 16.71 -14.62 22.39
C ASN A 229 16.68 -16.14 22.12
N ARG A 230 16.21 -16.54 20.94
CA ARG A 230 16.08 -17.93 20.49
C ARG A 230 17.01 -18.24 19.31
N PRO A 231 18.33 -18.39 19.58
CA PRO A 231 19.32 -18.67 18.51
C PRO A 231 19.08 -20.01 17.81
N ASP A 232 18.43 -20.96 18.47
CA ASP A 232 18.00 -22.22 17.89
C ASP A 232 16.98 -22.03 16.77
N LEU A 233 16.01 -21.11 16.93
CA LEU A 233 15.02 -20.79 15.91
C LEU A 233 15.59 -19.89 14.81
N VAL A 234 16.53 -19.00 15.14
CA VAL A 234 17.27 -18.20 14.14
C VAL A 234 18.02 -19.12 13.17
N ALA A 235 18.74 -20.14 13.70
CA ALA A 235 19.46 -21.10 12.86
C ALA A 235 18.51 -21.82 11.88
N LYS A 236 17.34 -22.30 12.36
CA LYS A 236 16.32 -22.90 11.50
C LYS A 236 15.77 -21.93 10.45
N ALA A 237 15.51 -20.68 10.83
CA ALA A 237 14.97 -19.69 9.89
C ALA A 237 15.96 -19.32 8.78
N MET A 238 17.26 -19.47 8.99
CA MET A 238 18.28 -19.30 7.96
C MET A 238 18.20 -20.35 6.86
N GLU A 239 17.72 -21.55 7.16
CA GLU A 239 17.51 -22.63 6.18
C GLU A 239 16.30 -22.37 5.27
N ARG A 240 15.44 -21.42 5.63
CA ARG A 240 14.23 -21.00 4.90
C ARG A 240 13.26 -22.14 4.58
N ASP A 241 13.14 -23.06 5.51
CA ASP A 241 12.16 -24.14 5.47
C ASP A 241 11.15 -23.97 6.61
N HIS A 242 9.94 -23.48 6.28
CA HIS A 242 8.89 -23.22 7.25
C HIS A 242 8.35 -24.52 7.90
N ALA A 243 8.49 -25.67 7.26
CA ALA A 243 8.03 -26.96 7.78
C ALA A 243 8.78 -27.36 9.07
N GLN A 244 10.00 -26.85 9.29
CA GLN A 244 10.79 -27.10 10.48
C GLN A 244 10.21 -26.48 11.77
N PHE A 245 9.22 -25.58 11.62
CA PHE A 245 8.57 -24.91 12.75
C PHE A 245 7.25 -25.57 13.16
N ALA A 246 6.80 -26.61 12.45
CA ALA A 246 5.60 -27.37 12.82
C ALA A 246 5.76 -27.95 14.23
N GLY A 247 4.80 -27.61 15.13
CA GLY A 247 4.82 -28.01 16.54
C GLY A 247 5.83 -27.28 17.44
N VAL A 248 6.53 -26.27 16.93
CA VAL A 248 7.42 -25.39 17.71
C VAL A 248 6.74 -24.05 18.00
N VAL A 249 5.97 -23.55 17.06
CA VAL A 249 5.14 -22.36 17.16
C VAL A 249 3.77 -22.72 16.58
N ASP A 250 2.69 -22.37 17.28
CA ASP A 250 1.32 -22.52 16.75
C ASP A 250 1.04 -21.43 15.70
N PHE A 251 0.73 -21.84 14.44
CA PHE A 251 0.45 -20.92 13.32
C PHE A 251 -0.57 -21.47 12.31
#